data_f985da456cbb17ded079ef5c9dd9cdfe
#
_entry.id   f985da456cbb17ded079ef5c9dd9cdfe
#
_cell.length_a   1.000
_cell.length_b   1.000
_cell.length_c   1.000
_cell.angle_alpha   90.00
_cell.angle_beta   90.00
_cell.angle_gamma   90.00
#
_symmetry.space_group_name_H-M   'P 1'
#
loop_
_entity.id
_entity.type
_entity.pdbx_description
1 polymer ?
#
loop_
_entity_poly.entity_id
_entity_poly.type
_entity_poly.pdbx_seq_one_letter_code
_entity_poly.pdbx_strand_id
1 'polypeptide(L)'
;MRNRWKTGVILASAAAFTVFAFAQTARPKPDVAHGKLVFDDNCADCHYRDSKDEKVGPGLEGIKNGTLPSGRKATHDRILDIVNNGPAEMTSFQNRLTEQEKEDVVAYVMTL
;
A
#
# COMPACT_ATOMS: atom_id res chain seq x y z
N MET A 1 19.74 28.86 72.20
CA MET A 1 19.12 27.78 71.39
C MET A 1 18.80 28.33 70.02
N ARG A 2 19.49 27.89 69.02
CA ARG A 2 19.32 28.35 67.63
C ARG A 2 18.96 27.19 66.75
N ASN A 3 17.68 27.08 66.42
CA ASN A 3 17.17 26.11 65.46
C ASN A 3 17.48 26.62 64.06
N ARG A 4 18.44 25.97 63.41
CA ARG A 4 18.72 26.19 61.99
C ARG A 4 17.83 25.27 61.18
N TRP A 5 16.75 25.78 60.61
CA TRP A 5 15.98 25.07 59.60
C TRP A 5 16.75 25.04 58.30
N LYS A 6 17.14 23.83 57.90
CA LYS A 6 17.70 23.60 56.55
C LYS A 6 16.53 23.47 55.58
N THR A 7 16.28 24.48 54.81
CA THR A 7 15.35 24.45 53.68
C THR A 7 16.00 23.60 52.58
N GLY A 8 15.50 22.36 52.41
CA GLY A 8 15.83 21.52 51.28
C GLY A 8 15.08 22.01 50.04
N VAL A 9 15.80 22.46 49.03
CA VAL A 9 15.24 22.78 47.75
C VAL A 9 15.08 21.46 46.98
N ILE A 10 13.83 21.06 46.78
CA ILE A 10 13.49 19.92 45.91
C ILE A 10 13.45 20.43 44.47
N LEU A 11 14.48 20.13 43.72
CA LEU A 11 14.49 20.34 42.25
C LEU A 11 13.63 19.24 41.61
N ALA A 12 12.39 19.60 41.26
CA ALA A 12 11.52 18.76 40.46
C ALA A 12 12.00 18.82 38.99
N SER A 13 12.70 17.80 38.57
CA SER A 13 13.04 17.62 37.15
C SER A 13 11.80 17.20 36.39
N ALA A 14 11.19 18.15 35.67
CA ALA A 14 10.13 17.85 34.70
C ALA A 14 10.79 17.20 33.47
N ALA A 15 10.71 15.86 33.39
CA ALA A 15 11.05 15.14 32.19
C ALA A 15 9.96 15.40 31.13
N ALA A 16 10.27 16.27 30.16
CA ALA A 16 9.42 16.48 29.00
C ALA A 16 9.48 15.22 28.10
N PHE A 17 8.49 14.36 28.20
CA PHE A 17 8.28 13.28 27.22
C PHE A 17 7.78 13.92 25.93
N THR A 18 8.70 14.14 24.98
CA THR A 18 8.34 14.44 23.59
C THR A 18 7.74 13.20 22.96
N VAL A 19 6.41 13.13 22.89
CA VAL A 19 5.70 12.13 22.11
C VAL A 19 5.93 12.44 20.64
N PHE A 20 6.84 11.68 20.01
CA PHE A 20 6.95 11.67 18.55
C PHE A 20 5.69 10.97 18.02
N ALA A 21 4.71 11.77 17.60
CA ALA A 21 3.60 11.26 16.82
C ALA A 21 4.16 10.86 15.44
N PHE A 22 4.35 9.56 15.23
CA PHE A 22 4.56 9.03 13.88
C PHE A 22 3.27 9.30 13.11
N ALA A 23 3.28 10.29 12.23
CA ALA A 23 2.24 10.48 11.24
C ALA A 23 2.29 9.26 10.31
N GLN A 24 1.43 8.27 10.58
CA GLN A 24 1.18 7.20 9.64
C GLN A 24 0.55 7.86 8.42
N THR A 25 1.28 7.87 7.30
CA THR A 25 0.73 8.30 6.02
C THR A 25 -0.36 7.29 5.65
N ALA A 26 -1.62 7.71 5.85
CA ALA A 26 -2.77 6.90 5.46
C ALA A 26 -2.70 6.66 3.95
N ARG A 27 -3.00 5.42 3.52
CA ARG A 27 -3.12 5.12 2.09
C ARG A 27 -4.17 6.03 1.46
N PRO A 28 -3.95 6.50 0.22
CA PRO A 28 -4.96 7.23 -0.51
C PRO A 28 -6.26 6.43 -0.60
N LYS A 29 -7.41 7.11 -0.54
CA LYS A 29 -8.70 6.46 -0.78
C LYS A 29 -8.77 6.06 -2.26
N PRO A 30 -8.98 4.78 -2.61
CA PRO A 30 -8.98 4.33 -3.98
C PRO A 30 -10.22 4.79 -4.75
N ASP A 31 -10.04 5.11 -6.04
CA ASP A 31 -11.08 5.35 -7.02
C ASP A 31 -11.06 4.22 -8.07
N VAL A 32 -12.04 3.32 -8.01
CA VAL A 32 -12.15 2.16 -8.90
C VAL A 32 -12.38 2.59 -10.36
N ALA A 33 -13.12 3.66 -10.59
CA ALA A 33 -13.37 4.15 -11.96
C ALA A 33 -12.11 4.71 -12.60
N HIS A 34 -11.32 5.48 -11.84
CA HIS A 34 -9.99 5.92 -12.28
C HIS A 34 -9.03 4.74 -12.44
N GLY A 35 -9.07 3.77 -11.52
CA GLY A 35 -8.27 2.55 -11.60
C GLY A 35 -8.51 1.75 -12.88
N LYS A 36 -9.74 1.75 -13.42
CA LYS A 36 -10.04 1.17 -14.72
C LYS A 36 -9.27 1.88 -15.84
N LEU A 37 -9.21 3.20 -15.83
CA LEU A 37 -8.46 3.97 -16.83
C LEU A 37 -6.96 3.69 -16.72
N VAL A 38 -6.42 3.68 -15.51
CA VAL A 38 -5.01 3.31 -15.26
C VAL A 38 -4.71 1.90 -15.78
N PHE A 39 -5.63 0.95 -15.59
CA PHE A 39 -5.51 -0.42 -16.10
C PHE A 39 -5.49 -0.44 -17.65
N ASP A 40 -6.42 0.26 -18.28
CA ASP A 40 -6.52 0.31 -19.74
C ASP A 40 -5.25 0.87 -20.37
N ASP A 41 -4.64 1.88 -19.74
CA ASP A 41 -3.45 2.56 -20.25
C ASP A 41 -2.13 1.80 -19.96
N ASN A 42 -2.07 0.96 -18.92
CA ASN A 42 -0.80 0.41 -18.44
C ASN A 42 -0.76 -1.12 -18.32
N CYS A 43 -1.90 -1.79 -18.23
CA CYS A 43 -1.97 -3.22 -17.91
C CYS A 43 -2.63 -4.05 -19.01
N ALA A 44 -3.57 -3.48 -19.75
CA ALA A 44 -4.41 -4.17 -20.72
C ALA A 44 -3.62 -4.76 -21.91
N ASP A 45 -2.45 -4.24 -22.22
CA ASP A 45 -1.59 -4.80 -23.27
C ASP A 45 -1.08 -6.21 -22.92
N CYS A 46 -0.93 -6.49 -21.62
CA CYS A 46 -0.39 -7.74 -21.12
C CYS A 46 -1.40 -8.61 -20.39
N HIS A 47 -2.51 -8.07 -19.91
CA HIS A 47 -3.50 -8.78 -19.11
C HIS A 47 -4.91 -8.66 -19.68
N TYR A 48 -5.62 -9.79 -19.82
CA TYR A 48 -7.06 -9.77 -19.99
C TYR A 48 -7.75 -9.50 -18.67
N ARG A 49 -8.78 -8.62 -18.67
CA ARG A 49 -9.62 -8.34 -17.50
C ARG A 49 -10.79 -9.29 -17.36
N ASP A 50 -11.27 -9.84 -18.46
CA ASP A 50 -12.51 -10.59 -18.63
C ASP A 50 -12.28 -12.01 -19.14
N SER A 51 -11.09 -12.53 -18.99
CA SER A 51 -10.70 -13.90 -19.31
C SER A 51 -9.65 -14.39 -18.32
N LYS A 52 -9.59 -15.72 -18.16
CA LYS A 52 -8.53 -16.42 -17.45
C LYS A 52 -7.38 -16.82 -18.36
N ASP A 53 -7.54 -16.60 -19.65
CA ASP A 53 -6.52 -16.96 -20.62
C ASP A 53 -5.26 -16.10 -20.43
N GLU A 54 -4.13 -16.70 -20.75
CA GLU A 54 -2.86 -16.00 -20.77
C GLU A 54 -2.72 -15.14 -22.02
N LYS A 55 -2.18 -13.92 -21.84
CA LYS A 55 -1.79 -13.03 -22.95
C LYS A 55 -0.28 -12.92 -22.94
N VAL A 56 0.30 -11.84 -22.44
CA VAL A 56 1.71 -11.78 -22.02
C VAL A 56 1.81 -12.19 -20.55
N GLY A 57 0.87 -11.72 -19.74
CA GLY A 57 0.66 -12.12 -18.38
C GLY A 57 -0.65 -12.90 -18.20
N PRO A 58 -0.93 -13.38 -17.00
CA PRO A 58 -2.15 -14.13 -16.71
C PRO A 58 -3.40 -13.28 -16.88
N GLY A 59 -4.50 -13.90 -17.32
CA GLY A 59 -5.82 -13.28 -17.31
C GLY A 59 -6.31 -13.07 -15.88
N LEU A 60 -7.07 -12.01 -15.64
CA LEU A 60 -7.42 -11.54 -14.30
C LEU A 60 -8.88 -11.78 -13.93
N GLU A 61 -9.66 -12.44 -14.81
CA GLU A 61 -11.05 -12.79 -14.49
C GLU A 61 -11.14 -13.64 -13.22
N GLY A 62 -11.89 -13.15 -12.24
CA GLY A 62 -12.11 -13.82 -10.96
C GLY A 62 -10.96 -13.70 -9.96
N ILE A 63 -9.97 -12.85 -10.23
CA ILE A 63 -8.78 -12.71 -9.38
C ILE A 63 -9.12 -12.32 -7.94
N LYS A 64 -10.17 -11.54 -7.71
CA LYS A 64 -10.63 -11.13 -6.38
C LYS A 64 -10.90 -12.28 -5.42
N ASN A 65 -11.26 -13.43 -5.96
CA ASN A 65 -11.52 -14.68 -5.20
C ASN A 65 -10.49 -15.77 -5.50
N GLY A 66 -9.47 -15.44 -6.28
CA GLY A 66 -8.51 -16.36 -6.84
C GLY A 66 -7.17 -16.39 -6.12
N THR A 67 -6.25 -17.03 -6.79
CA THR A 67 -4.87 -17.15 -6.38
C THR A 67 -3.96 -16.51 -7.43
N LEU A 68 -2.86 -15.95 -6.96
CA LEU A 68 -1.76 -15.48 -7.80
C LEU A 68 -1.03 -16.66 -8.44
N PRO A 69 -0.22 -16.42 -9.50
CA PRO A 69 0.64 -17.47 -10.08
C PRO A 69 1.54 -18.17 -9.06
N SER A 70 1.88 -17.49 -7.96
CA SER A 70 2.62 -18.07 -6.84
C SER A 70 1.83 -19.08 -5.98
N GLY A 71 0.56 -19.32 -6.29
CA GLY A 71 -0.36 -20.14 -5.49
C GLY A 71 -0.91 -19.45 -4.24
N ARG A 72 -0.47 -18.24 -3.94
CA ARG A 72 -0.96 -17.46 -2.79
C ARG A 72 -2.26 -16.74 -3.14
N LYS A 73 -3.16 -16.61 -2.15
CA LYS A 73 -4.41 -15.87 -2.33
C LYS A 73 -4.14 -14.44 -2.81
N ALA A 74 -4.90 -13.99 -3.80
CA ALA A 74 -4.88 -12.61 -4.24
C ALA A 74 -5.46 -11.72 -3.13
N THR A 75 -4.66 -10.75 -2.70
CA THR A 75 -5.06 -9.72 -1.74
C THR A 75 -4.56 -8.37 -2.26
N HIS A 76 -5.19 -7.30 -1.80
CA HIS A 76 -4.77 -5.95 -2.15
C HIS A 76 -3.26 -5.75 -2.00
N ASP A 77 -2.70 -6.06 -0.83
CA ASP A 77 -1.28 -5.84 -0.55
C ASP A 77 -0.36 -6.67 -1.44
N ARG A 78 -0.73 -7.91 -1.78
CA ARG A 78 0.06 -8.75 -2.67
C ARG A 78 0.01 -8.28 -4.12
N ILE A 79 -1.16 -7.80 -4.57
CA ILE A 79 -1.28 -7.23 -5.91
C ILE A 79 -0.50 -5.91 -5.99
N LEU A 80 -0.59 -5.07 -4.98
CA LEU A 80 0.20 -3.84 -4.88
C LEU A 80 1.71 -4.12 -4.91
N ASP A 81 2.16 -5.15 -4.20
CA ASP A 81 3.56 -5.59 -4.23
C ASP A 81 3.99 -6.04 -5.64
N ILE A 82 3.14 -6.77 -6.35
CA ILE A 82 3.38 -7.18 -7.74
C ILE A 82 3.47 -5.96 -8.66
N VAL A 83 2.55 -5.01 -8.54
CA VAL A 83 2.56 -3.76 -9.32
C VAL A 83 3.84 -2.97 -9.07
N ASN A 84 4.26 -2.87 -7.82
CA ASN A 84 5.49 -2.16 -7.46
C ASN A 84 6.74 -2.86 -8.00
N ASN A 85 6.87 -4.15 -7.82
CA ASN A 85 8.14 -4.86 -8.06
C ASN A 85 8.26 -5.45 -9.47
N GLY A 86 7.16 -5.73 -10.17
CA GLY A 86 7.16 -6.26 -11.52
C GLY A 86 7.87 -7.62 -11.61
N PRO A 87 7.32 -8.70 -11.01
CA PRO A 87 7.96 -10.00 -11.05
C PRO A 87 8.04 -10.58 -12.46
N ALA A 88 9.05 -11.40 -12.72
CA ALA A 88 9.33 -12.03 -13.99
C ALA A 88 9.43 -10.99 -15.14
N GLU A 89 8.63 -11.12 -16.18
CA GLU A 89 8.65 -10.22 -17.35
C GLU A 89 7.76 -8.99 -17.18
N MET A 90 7.03 -8.87 -16.07
CA MET A 90 6.17 -7.74 -15.80
C MET A 90 6.99 -6.48 -15.48
N THR A 91 6.60 -5.36 -16.06
CA THR A 91 7.23 -4.06 -15.75
C THR A 91 6.97 -3.65 -14.30
N SER A 92 7.99 -3.16 -13.61
CA SER A 92 7.82 -2.48 -12.32
C SER A 92 7.16 -1.12 -12.51
N PHE A 93 6.13 -0.85 -11.74
CA PHE A 93 5.41 0.43 -11.75
C PHE A 93 5.73 1.31 -10.54
N GLN A 94 6.69 0.92 -9.71
CA GLN A 94 7.06 1.64 -8.48
C GLN A 94 7.28 3.15 -8.72
N ASN A 95 7.97 3.49 -9.82
CA ASN A 95 8.30 4.87 -10.17
C ASN A 95 7.57 5.36 -11.44
N ARG A 96 6.61 4.59 -11.94
CA ARG A 96 5.86 4.91 -13.17
C ARG A 96 4.44 5.38 -12.89
N LEU A 97 3.85 4.93 -11.79
CA LEU A 97 2.54 5.33 -11.31
C LEU A 97 2.69 6.05 -9.98
N THR A 98 1.84 7.04 -9.75
CA THR A 98 1.70 7.68 -8.44
C THR A 98 1.11 6.71 -7.42
N GLU A 99 1.26 6.98 -6.13
CA GLU A 99 0.65 6.16 -5.07
C GLU A 99 -0.87 6.07 -5.23
N GLN A 100 -1.53 7.17 -5.65
CA GLN A 100 -2.98 7.17 -5.91
C GLN A 100 -3.33 6.23 -7.07
N GLU A 101 -2.63 6.33 -8.20
CA GLU A 101 -2.88 5.47 -9.37
C GLU A 101 -2.66 3.99 -9.05
N LYS A 102 -1.65 3.66 -8.25
CA LYS A 102 -1.40 2.29 -7.78
C LYS A 102 -2.54 1.76 -6.91
N GLU A 103 -3.00 2.55 -5.93
CA GLU A 103 -4.16 2.19 -5.10
C GLU A 103 -5.43 2.04 -5.95
N ASP A 104 -5.67 2.94 -6.91
CA ASP A 104 -6.82 2.91 -7.78
C ASP A 104 -6.85 1.67 -8.67
N VAL A 105 -5.73 1.35 -9.35
CA VAL A 105 -5.66 0.19 -10.24
C VAL A 105 -5.74 -1.12 -9.46
N VAL A 106 -5.14 -1.21 -8.29
CA VAL A 106 -5.26 -2.41 -7.43
C VAL A 106 -6.70 -2.59 -6.97
N ALA A 107 -7.37 -1.51 -6.56
CA ALA A 107 -8.78 -1.56 -6.21
C ALA A 107 -9.66 -2.01 -7.39
N TYR A 108 -9.38 -1.54 -8.61
CA TYR A 108 -10.06 -1.98 -9.80
C TYR A 108 -9.82 -3.49 -10.06
N VAL A 109 -8.57 -3.94 -10.05
CA VAL A 109 -8.22 -5.37 -10.24
C VAL A 109 -8.94 -6.25 -9.22
N MET A 110 -9.11 -5.78 -7.98
CA MET A 110 -9.87 -6.50 -6.95
C MET A 110 -11.38 -6.53 -7.19
N THR A 111 -11.88 -5.96 -8.27
CA THR A 111 -13.30 -6.10 -8.73
C THR A 111 -13.48 -7.18 -9.80
N LEU A 112 -12.41 -7.69 -10.40
CA LEU A 112 -12.40 -8.62 -11.53
C LEU A 112 -12.67 -10.08 -11.16
#